data_e5f54cb832a71ab82544a10c05966ddb
#
_entry.id   e5f54cb832a71ab82544a10c05966ddb
#
_cell.length_a   1.000
_cell.length_b   1.000
_cell.length_c   1.000
_cell.angle_alpha   90.00
_cell.angle_beta   90.00
_cell.angle_gamma   90.00
#
_symmetry.space_group_name_H-M   'P 1'
#
loop_
_entity.id
_entity.type
_entity.pdbx_description
1 polymer ?
#
loop_
_entity_poly.entity_id
_entity_poly.type
_entity_poly.pdbx_seq_one_letter_code
_entity_poly.pdbx_strand_id
1 'polypeptide(L)'
;MRKNILITGVHGYIGNALKDKLIEQGHQVDQINVRNQLWKSTSFKDYDVLIHTAALVHNNSPQARLSDYMQVNMLLTKQLAQKAKAEDVKQFIFMSTMAVYGKEGQVGKSDQIDTQTPMNPTTNYGISKKFAEQALQELISDSFKVAIVRPPMIYGAHCPGNFQRLMQLSKRLPIIPNINNQRSALYIKHLTAFIDQLILLEVTGVYHPQDSFYFDTSSVMYEIRRQSHRKTVLINMPSVLNKYFNKLSVFRKLFGNLIYSNTLYDNNNALEVIPGRMSLVIADIMDETTTKDKA
;
A
#
# COMPACT_ATOMS: atom_id res chain seq x y z
N MET A 1 12.63 -11.81 -18.15
CA MET A 1 12.50 -13.29 -18.13
C MET A 1 11.19 -13.68 -17.49
N ARG A 2 10.51 -14.73 -17.98
CA ARG A 2 9.32 -15.30 -17.34
C ARG A 2 9.68 -15.91 -16.00
N LYS A 3 8.88 -15.68 -14.95
CA LYS A 3 9.05 -16.23 -13.60
C LYS A 3 7.80 -16.98 -13.18
N ASN A 4 7.97 -17.98 -12.32
CA ASN A 4 6.89 -18.65 -11.62
C ASN A 4 6.70 -17.98 -10.27
N ILE A 5 5.51 -17.44 -10.02
CA ILE A 5 5.24 -16.55 -8.88
C ILE A 5 4.09 -17.12 -8.06
N LEU A 6 4.31 -17.25 -6.76
CA LEU A 6 3.28 -17.60 -5.79
C LEU A 6 2.85 -16.36 -5.00
N ILE A 7 1.56 -16.01 -5.04
CA ILE A 7 1.00 -14.88 -4.28
C ILE A 7 0.13 -15.41 -3.15
N THR A 8 0.36 -14.97 -1.92
CA THR A 8 -0.55 -15.25 -0.81
C THR A 8 -1.68 -14.25 -0.77
N GLY A 9 -2.90 -14.69 -0.43
CA GLY A 9 -4.05 -13.79 -0.28
C GLY A 9 -4.99 -13.78 -1.48
N VAL A 10 -5.70 -14.88 -1.70
CA VAL A 10 -6.61 -15.16 -2.84
C VAL A 10 -7.73 -14.13 -3.04
N HIS A 11 -8.18 -13.45 -1.98
CA HIS A 11 -9.29 -12.49 -2.05
C HIS A 11 -8.87 -11.05 -1.74
N GLY A 12 -7.55 -10.79 -1.68
CA GLY A 12 -7.02 -9.47 -1.36
C GLY A 12 -7.01 -8.55 -2.58
N TYR A 13 -7.35 -7.27 -2.39
CA TYR A 13 -7.32 -6.26 -3.44
C TYR A 13 -5.94 -6.18 -4.14
N ILE A 14 -4.88 -6.09 -3.35
CA ILE A 14 -3.50 -6.02 -3.87
C ILE A 14 -3.10 -7.34 -4.54
N GLY A 15 -3.42 -8.48 -3.91
CA GLY A 15 -3.07 -9.81 -4.45
C GLY A 15 -3.69 -10.07 -5.81
N ASN A 16 -4.95 -9.67 -6.02
CA ASN A 16 -5.63 -9.82 -7.30
C ASN A 16 -5.05 -8.85 -8.35
N ALA A 17 -4.83 -7.59 -8.02
CA ALA A 17 -4.22 -6.62 -8.93
C ALA A 17 -2.81 -7.06 -9.38
N LEU A 18 -2.01 -7.62 -8.47
CA LEU A 18 -0.69 -8.17 -8.78
C LEU A 18 -0.81 -9.38 -9.72
N LYS A 19 -1.71 -10.31 -9.42
CA LYS A 19 -1.94 -11.49 -10.28
C LYS A 19 -2.25 -11.07 -11.71
N ASP A 20 -3.25 -10.20 -11.88
CA ASP A 20 -3.70 -9.77 -13.20
C ASP A 20 -2.55 -9.08 -13.97
N LYS A 21 -1.84 -8.16 -13.31
CA LYS A 21 -0.71 -7.45 -13.94
C LYS A 21 0.46 -8.36 -14.29
N LEU A 22 0.85 -9.25 -13.39
CA LEU A 22 2.00 -10.12 -13.61
C LEU A 22 1.73 -11.18 -14.68
N ILE A 23 0.48 -11.67 -14.82
CA ILE A 23 0.06 -12.51 -15.95
C ILE A 23 0.14 -11.73 -17.25
N GLU A 24 -0.32 -10.47 -17.28
CA GLU A 24 -0.21 -9.57 -18.45
C GLU A 24 1.27 -9.38 -18.88
N GLN A 25 2.20 -9.34 -17.93
CA GLN A 25 3.64 -9.25 -18.17
C GLN A 25 4.29 -10.61 -18.60
N GLY A 26 3.48 -11.66 -18.72
CA GLY A 26 3.93 -12.97 -19.18
C GLY A 26 4.50 -13.89 -18.12
N HIS A 27 4.36 -13.54 -16.83
CA HIS A 27 4.71 -14.45 -15.71
C HIS A 27 3.68 -15.56 -15.56
N GLN A 28 4.08 -16.66 -14.92
CA GLN A 28 3.17 -17.70 -14.45
C GLN A 28 2.84 -17.43 -12.98
N VAL A 29 1.56 -17.24 -12.65
CA VAL A 29 1.14 -16.74 -11.34
C VAL A 29 0.08 -17.63 -10.73
N ASP A 30 0.37 -18.16 -9.56
CA ASP A 30 -0.59 -18.88 -8.73
C ASP A 30 -0.89 -18.10 -7.44
N GLN A 31 -2.08 -18.32 -6.89
CA GLN A 31 -2.47 -17.77 -5.61
C GLN A 31 -2.77 -18.87 -4.59
N ILE A 32 -2.29 -18.67 -3.36
CA ILE A 32 -2.52 -19.63 -2.28
C ILE A 32 -3.27 -19.00 -1.10
N ASN A 33 -4.22 -19.76 -0.56
CA ASN A 33 -4.92 -19.39 0.67
C ASN A 33 -4.09 -19.82 1.89
N VAL A 34 -3.70 -18.86 2.70
CA VAL A 34 -2.89 -19.06 3.91
C VAL A 34 -3.69 -18.95 5.22
N ARG A 35 -5.01 -18.81 5.14
CA ARG A 35 -5.89 -18.78 6.33
C ARG A 35 -6.09 -20.17 6.96
N ASN A 36 -5.98 -21.22 6.16
CA ASN A 36 -6.02 -22.61 6.63
C ASN A 36 -4.60 -23.19 6.68
N GLN A 37 -4.44 -24.39 7.20
CA GLN A 37 -3.13 -25.05 7.35
C GLN A 37 -2.67 -25.76 6.05
N LEU A 38 -3.50 -25.81 5.00
CA LEU A 38 -3.21 -26.57 3.77
C LEU A 38 -1.97 -26.07 3.04
N TRP A 39 -1.65 -24.77 3.15
CA TRP A 39 -0.45 -24.22 2.54
C TRP A 39 0.85 -24.90 3.03
N LYS A 40 0.84 -25.51 4.22
CA LYS A 40 2.02 -26.20 4.78
C LYS A 40 2.40 -27.44 3.99
N SER A 41 1.42 -28.13 3.41
CA SER A 41 1.62 -29.31 2.57
C SER A 41 1.79 -28.99 1.07
N THR A 42 1.52 -27.74 0.66
CA THR A 42 1.73 -27.30 -0.73
C THR A 42 3.23 -27.12 -0.98
N SER A 43 3.77 -27.69 -2.07
CA SER A 43 5.17 -27.48 -2.48
C SER A 43 5.38 -26.05 -3.03
N PHE A 44 6.48 -25.42 -2.64
CA PHE A 44 6.93 -24.14 -3.20
C PHE A 44 8.12 -24.27 -4.15
N LYS A 45 8.62 -25.48 -4.41
CA LYS A 45 9.84 -25.76 -5.18
C LYS A 45 9.84 -25.25 -6.61
N ASP A 46 8.64 -25.14 -7.21
CA ASP A 46 8.51 -24.72 -8.62
C ASP A 46 8.38 -23.19 -8.78
N TYR A 47 8.43 -22.45 -7.68
CA TYR A 47 8.30 -20.98 -7.71
C TYR A 47 9.65 -20.30 -7.55
N ASP A 48 9.88 -19.27 -8.39
CA ASP A 48 11.04 -18.38 -8.29
C ASP A 48 10.83 -17.32 -7.20
N VAL A 49 9.58 -16.85 -7.07
CA VAL A 49 9.23 -15.70 -6.21
C VAL A 49 7.96 -16.00 -5.40
N LEU A 50 8.00 -15.65 -4.11
CA LEU A 50 6.81 -15.61 -3.27
C LEU A 50 6.49 -14.17 -2.88
N ILE A 51 5.27 -13.70 -3.23
CA ILE A 51 4.77 -12.37 -2.84
C ILE A 51 3.76 -12.54 -1.71
N HIS A 52 4.10 -12.01 -0.53
CA HIS A 52 3.23 -12.13 0.64
C HIS A 52 2.38 -10.87 0.85
N THR A 53 1.11 -10.93 0.39
CA THR A 53 0.13 -9.84 0.55
C THR A 53 -0.90 -10.10 1.62
N ALA A 54 -1.06 -11.34 2.07
CA ALA A 54 -2.04 -11.68 3.09
C ALA A 54 -1.71 -11.01 4.44
N ALA A 55 -2.68 -10.32 5.02
CA ALA A 55 -2.53 -9.67 6.30
C ALA A 55 -3.88 -9.44 6.99
N LEU A 56 -3.86 -9.38 8.30
CA LEU A 56 -4.92 -8.81 9.11
C LEU A 56 -4.68 -7.30 9.22
N VAL A 57 -5.46 -6.48 8.51
CA VAL A 57 -5.30 -5.00 8.45
C VAL A 57 -6.24 -4.32 9.43
N HIS A 58 -7.54 -4.58 9.31
CA HIS A 58 -8.57 -4.02 10.16
C HIS A 58 -9.38 -5.16 10.78
N ASN A 59 -9.22 -5.33 12.07
CA ASN A 59 -10.15 -6.10 12.87
C ASN A 59 -11.00 -5.09 13.66
N ASN A 60 -12.22 -4.82 13.17
CA ASN A 60 -13.15 -3.90 13.81
C ASN A 60 -13.80 -4.50 15.07
N SER A 61 -13.40 -5.71 15.47
CA SER A 61 -13.84 -6.29 16.73
C SER A 61 -13.27 -5.48 17.89
N PRO A 62 -14.11 -5.09 18.87
CA PRO A 62 -13.63 -4.45 20.11
C PRO A 62 -12.60 -5.31 20.88
N GLN A 63 -12.54 -6.62 20.55
CA GLN A 63 -11.66 -7.62 21.18
C GLN A 63 -10.37 -7.87 20.37
N ALA A 64 -10.13 -7.14 19.28
CA ALA A 64 -8.93 -7.31 18.46
C ALA A 64 -7.64 -7.09 19.28
N ARG A 65 -6.95 -8.17 19.62
CA ARG A 65 -5.75 -8.16 20.45
C ARG A 65 -4.49 -8.11 19.60
N LEU A 66 -3.42 -7.57 20.14
CA LEU A 66 -2.12 -7.60 19.49
C LEU A 66 -1.70 -9.04 19.14
N SER A 67 -2.03 -10.02 19.97
CA SER A 67 -1.76 -11.44 19.73
C SER A 67 -2.31 -11.93 18.38
N ASP A 68 -3.51 -11.49 17.98
CA ASP A 68 -4.15 -11.92 16.75
C ASP A 68 -3.36 -11.38 15.53
N TYR A 69 -2.94 -10.11 15.61
CA TYR A 69 -2.08 -9.51 14.60
C TYR A 69 -0.70 -10.15 14.54
N MET A 70 -0.10 -10.49 15.69
CA MET A 70 1.19 -11.17 15.75
C MET A 70 1.12 -12.55 15.11
N GLN A 71 0.05 -13.31 15.40
CA GLN A 71 -0.16 -14.64 14.82
C GLN A 71 -0.28 -14.59 13.29
N VAL A 72 -1.08 -13.65 12.76
CA VAL A 72 -1.39 -13.58 11.32
C VAL A 72 -0.34 -12.80 10.54
N ASN A 73 0.17 -11.69 11.07
CA ASN A 73 1.07 -10.82 10.30
C ASN A 73 2.55 -11.09 10.55
N MET A 74 2.93 -11.62 11.72
CA MET A 74 4.34 -11.89 12.03
C MET A 74 4.66 -13.39 11.93
N LEU A 75 4.00 -14.23 12.72
CA LEU A 75 4.35 -15.64 12.79
C LEU A 75 4.10 -16.36 11.47
N LEU A 76 2.95 -16.15 10.84
CA LEU A 76 2.66 -16.70 9.53
C LEU A 76 3.67 -16.22 8.46
N THR A 77 4.02 -14.93 8.45
CA THR A 77 5.03 -14.38 7.52
C THR A 77 6.37 -15.08 7.72
N LYS A 78 6.83 -15.23 8.96
CA LYS A 78 8.08 -15.95 9.28
C LYS A 78 8.03 -17.40 8.79
N GLN A 79 6.94 -18.12 9.06
CA GLN A 79 6.79 -19.53 8.64
C GLN A 79 6.77 -19.68 7.12
N LEU A 80 6.08 -18.80 6.41
CA LEU A 80 6.04 -18.78 4.93
C LEU A 80 7.43 -18.53 4.34
N ALA A 81 8.16 -17.55 4.89
CA ALA A 81 9.50 -17.23 4.41
C ALA A 81 10.51 -18.36 4.71
N GLN A 82 10.41 -18.99 5.89
CA GLN A 82 11.24 -20.15 6.23
C GLN A 82 10.98 -21.33 5.28
N LYS A 83 9.71 -21.62 4.97
CA LYS A 83 9.35 -22.67 4.02
C LYS A 83 9.83 -22.31 2.61
N ALA A 84 9.61 -21.09 2.15
CA ALA A 84 10.07 -20.61 0.85
C ALA A 84 11.59 -20.79 0.70
N LYS A 85 12.37 -20.36 1.72
CA LYS A 85 13.83 -20.54 1.76
C LYS A 85 14.25 -22.03 1.73
N ALA A 86 13.57 -22.87 2.51
CA ALA A 86 13.87 -24.29 2.61
C ALA A 86 13.52 -25.07 1.31
N GLU A 87 12.64 -24.52 0.49
CA GLU A 87 12.23 -25.10 -0.80
C GLU A 87 12.81 -24.35 -2.00
N ASP A 88 13.92 -23.61 -1.80
CA ASP A 88 14.75 -22.98 -2.84
C ASP A 88 14.07 -21.85 -3.64
N VAL A 89 12.99 -21.25 -3.12
CA VAL A 89 12.45 -19.98 -3.66
C VAL A 89 13.55 -18.92 -3.56
N LYS A 90 13.80 -18.20 -4.65
CA LYS A 90 14.93 -17.23 -4.73
C LYS A 90 14.61 -15.89 -4.11
N GLN A 91 13.36 -15.45 -4.20
CA GLN A 91 12.96 -14.11 -3.72
C GLN A 91 11.66 -14.16 -2.94
N PHE A 92 11.63 -13.44 -1.81
CA PHE A 92 10.45 -13.21 -1.00
C PHE A 92 10.12 -11.71 -0.97
N ILE A 93 8.96 -11.31 -1.50
CA ILE A 93 8.50 -9.91 -1.50
C ILE A 93 7.43 -9.76 -0.43
N PHE A 94 7.69 -8.93 0.56
CA PHE A 94 6.80 -8.71 1.69
C PHE A 94 6.08 -7.36 1.61
N MET A 95 4.76 -7.40 1.57
CA MET A 95 3.94 -6.19 1.66
C MET A 95 3.85 -5.73 3.11
N SER A 96 4.73 -4.79 3.48
CA SER A 96 4.71 -4.06 4.75
C SER A 96 3.82 -2.80 4.62
N THR A 97 4.15 -1.71 5.30
CA THR A 97 3.32 -0.51 5.36
C THR A 97 4.08 0.70 5.92
N MET A 98 3.70 1.92 5.50
CA MET A 98 4.12 3.17 6.15
C MET A 98 3.76 3.22 7.65
N ALA A 99 2.75 2.48 8.10
CA ALA A 99 2.29 2.47 9.51
C ALA A 99 3.35 1.97 10.51
N VAL A 100 4.44 1.33 10.06
CA VAL A 100 5.57 0.94 10.91
C VAL A 100 6.29 2.14 11.54
N TYR A 101 6.14 3.33 10.97
CA TYR A 101 6.71 4.57 11.50
C TYR A 101 5.85 5.22 12.59
N GLY A 102 4.58 4.82 12.75
CA GLY A 102 3.69 5.34 13.79
C GLY A 102 3.23 6.78 13.62
N LYS A 103 3.43 7.36 12.43
CA LYS A 103 3.00 8.72 12.10
C LYS A 103 1.61 8.72 11.46
N GLU A 104 0.76 9.69 11.84
CA GLU A 104 -0.60 9.83 11.29
C GLU A 104 -0.77 11.05 10.39
N GLY A 105 0.11 12.03 10.50
CA GLY A 105 0.01 13.33 9.88
C GLY A 105 -0.97 14.28 10.60
N GLN A 106 -0.75 15.58 10.41
CA GLN A 106 -1.58 16.64 10.98
C GLN A 106 -1.98 17.65 9.90
N VAL A 107 -3.18 18.23 10.03
CA VAL A 107 -3.65 19.28 9.13
C VAL A 107 -2.82 20.55 9.37
N GLY A 108 -2.26 21.10 8.29
CA GLY A 108 -1.49 22.36 8.34
C GLY A 108 -0.07 22.24 8.92
N LYS A 109 0.40 21.01 9.22
CA LYS A 109 1.80 20.78 9.60
C LYS A 109 2.43 19.81 8.61
N SER A 110 3.65 20.09 8.15
CA SER A 110 4.42 19.12 7.37
C SER A 110 4.95 18.04 8.31
N ASP A 111 4.60 16.78 8.04
CA ASP A 111 5.14 15.60 8.71
C ASP A 111 5.78 14.70 7.67
N GLN A 112 7.06 14.37 7.86
CA GLN A 112 7.86 13.64 6.89
C GLN A 112 8.46 12.39 7.52
N ILE A 113 8.61 11.38 6.70
CA ILE A 113 9.37 10.17 7.00
C ILE A 113 10.62 10.21 6.12
N ASP A 114 11.78 10.16 6.76
CA ASP A 114 13.11 10.21 6.16
C ASP A 114 13.99 9.05 6.63
N THR A 115 15.25 9.03 6.23
CA THR A 115 16.21 7.99 6.60
C THR A 115 16.49 7.91 8.10
N GLN A 116 16.26 8.99 8.85
CA GLN A 116 16.47 9.06 10.31
C GLN A 116 15.22 8.76 11.12
N THR A 117 14.07 8.64 10.45
CA THR A 117 12.80 8.40 11.14
C THR A 117 12.73 6.96 11.69
N PRO A 118 12.68 6.79 13.03
CA PRO A 118 12.66 5.46 13.63
C PRO A 118 11.30 4.77 13.42
N MET A 119 11.32 3.45 13.32
CA MET A 119 10.10 2.66 13.37
C MET A 119 9.52 2.64 14.78
N ASN A 120 8.45 3.39 15.01
CA ASN A 120 7.73 3.48 16.28
C ASN A 120 6.21 3.32 16.10
N PRO A 121 5.73 2.13 15.65
CA PRO A 121 4.33 1.92 15.35
C PRO A 121 3.43 2.05 16.57
N THR A 122 2.28 2.69 16.40
CA THR A 122 1.28 2.95 17.45
C THR A 122 0.05 2.05 17.35
N THR A 123 -0.09 1.29 16.25
CA THR A 123 -1.22 0.38 16.03
C THR A 123 -0.77 -1.08 16.07
N ASN A 124 -1.66 -2.00 16.49
CA ASN A 124 -1.38 -3.44 16.50
C ASN A 124 -0.94 -3.95 15.12
N TYR A 125 -1.53 -3.40 14.04
CA TYR A 125 -1.13 -3.67 12.67
C TYR A 125 0.31 -3.25 12.39
N GLY A 126 0.66 -1.99 12.67
CA GLY A 126 2.02 -1.48 12.46
C GLY A 126 3.06 -2.23 13.30
N ILE A 127 2.74 -2.55 14.58
CA ILE A 127 3.60 -3.33 15.46
C ILE A 127 3.87 -4.71 14.86
N SER A 128 2.83 -5.44 14.46
CA SER A 128 2.98 -6.78 13.89
C SER A 128 3.77 -6.79 12.57
N LYS A 129 3.60 -5.75 11.73
CA LYS A 129 4.38 -5.60 10.49
C LYS A 129 5.86 -5.33 10.78
N LYS A 130 6.16 -4.45 11.75
CA LYS A 130 7.55 -4.20 12.20
C LYS A 130 8.25 -5.49 12.64
N PHE A 131 7.59 -6.31 13.48
CA PHE A 131 8.16 -7.59 13.91
C PHE A 131 8.30 -8.61 12.78
N ALA A 132 7.38 -8.60 11.80
CA ALA A 132 7.51 -9.43 10.60
C ALA A 132 8.75 -9.02 9.77
N GLU A 133 8.99 -7.74 9.59
CA GLU A 133 10.18 -7.25 8.89
C GLU A 133 11.47 -7.70 9.59
N GLN A 134 11.54 -7.60 10.92
CA GLN A 134 12.69 -8.06 11.70
C GLN A 134 12.94 -9.56 11.51
N ALA A 135 11.88 -10.37 11.59
CA ALA A 135 12.00 -11.81 11.37
C ALA A 135 12.42 -12.19 9.94
N LEU A 136 12.07 -11.38 8.95
CA LEU A 136 12.49 -11.59 7.56
C LEU A 136 13.95 -11.21 7.34
N GLN A 137 14.45 -10.16 7.97
CA GLN A 137 15.86 -9.74 7.87
C GLN A 137 16.83 -10.84 8.34
N GLU A 138 16.44 -11.64 9.34
CA GLU A 138 17.24 -12.79 9.82
C GLU A 138 17.35 -13.92 8.79
N LEU A 139 16.48 -13.97 7.77
CA LEU A 139 16.44 -15.02 6.77
C LEU A 139 17.23 -14.69 5.50
N ILE A 140 17.62 -13.43 5.31
CA ILE A 140 18.35 -12.96 4.12
C ILE A 140 19.64 -13.73 3.95
N SER A 141 19.95 -14.15 2.72
CA SER A 141 21.22 -14.78 2.35
C SER A 141 21.49 -14.57 0.85
N ASP A 142 22.64 -15.02 0.37
CA ASP A 142 22.97 -14.93 -1.06
C ASP A 142 21.98 -15.70 -1.93
N SER A 143 21.46 -16.82 -1.42
CA SER A 143 20.48 -17.66 -2.11
C SER A 143 19.02 -17.29 -1.86
N PHE A 144 18.71 -16.39 -0.90
CA PHE A 144 17.35 -15.99 -0.53
C PHE A 144 17.24 -14.47 -0.37
N LYS A 145 16.73 -13.83 -1.39
CA LYS A 145 16.53 -12.37 -1.42
C LYS A 145 15.22 -11.97 -0.77
N VAL A 146 15.22 -10.90 0.01
CA VAL A 146 14.01 -10.38 0.66
C VAL A 146 13.82 -8.91 0.33
N ALA A 147 12.73 -8.58 -0.36
CA ALA A 147 12.31 -7.21 -0.60
C ALA A 147 11.14 -6.85 0.32
N ILE A 148 11.34 -5.86 1.18
CA ILE A 148 10.32 -5.34 2.10
C ILE A 148 9.75 -4.06 1.50
N VAL A 149 8.48 -4.06 1.14
CA VAL A 149 7.82 -2.91 0.53
C VAL A 149 6.95 -2.22 1.57
N ARG A 150 7.22 -0.95 1.86
CA ARG A 150 6.46 -0.11 2.80
C ARG A 150 5.61 0.91 2.03
N PRO A 151 4.53 0.50 1.39
CA PRO A 151 3.69 1.44 0.66
C PRO A 151 3.03 2.43 1.61
N PRO A 152 2.78 3.68 1.15
CA PRO A 152 1.89 4.61 1.80
C PRO A 152 0.43 4.18 1.58
N MET A 153 -0.51 5.12 1.59
CA MET A 153 -1.90 4.84 1.22
C MET A 153 -2.00 4.34 -0.22
N ILE A 154 -2.44 3.09 -0.40
CA ILE A 154 -2.75 2.55 -1.72
C ILE A 154 -4.16 2.96 -2.12
N TYR A 155 -4.35 3.37 -3.38
CA TYR A 155 -5.64 3.77 -3.92
C TYR A 155 -5.83 3.29 -5.36
N GLY A 156 -7.07 3.29 -5.83
CA GLY A 156 -7.43 2.82 -7.18
C GLY A 156 -8.90 2.47 -7.29
N ALA A 157 -9.32 2.02 -8.46
CA ALA A 157 -10.68 1.54 -8.69
C ALA A 157 -10.98 0.36 -7.75
N HIS A 158 -12.17 0.37 -7.17
CA HIS A 158 -12.63 -0.66 -6.22
C HIS A 158 -11.74 -0.89 -4.98
N CYS A 159 -10.79 0.02 -4.70
CA CYS A 159 -9.96 -0.06 -3.51
C CYS A 159 -10.81 0.02 -2.24
N PRO A 160 -10.77 -0.98 -1.35
CA PRO A 160 -11.58 -0.94 -0.13
C PRO A 160 -11.13 0.16 0.83
N GLY A 161 -12.05 0.66 1.65
CA GLY A 161 -11.72 1.57 2.73
C GLY A 161 -11.89 3.06 2.40
N ASN A 162 -10.91 3.88 2.81
CA ASN A 162 -11.08 5.34 2.83
C ASN A 162 -11.17 5.98 1.45
N PHE A 163 -10.46 5.47 0.46
CA PHE A 163 -10.50 6.02 -0.89
C PHE A 163 -11.87 5.84 -1.54
N GLN A 164 -12.49 4.66 -1.40
CA GLN A 164 -13.84 4.43 -1.91
C GLN A 164 -14.87 5.35 -1.26
N ARG A 165 -14.75 5.57 0.06
CA ARG A 165 -15.60 6.54 0.79
C ARG A 165 -15.38 7.96 0.28
N LEU A 166 -14.13 8.34 0.03
CA LEU A 166 -13.78 9.64 -0.54
C LEU A 166 -14.41 9.83 -1.92
N MET A 167 -14.34 8.82 -2.79
CA MET A 167 -14.98 8.85 -4.11
C MET A 167 -16.49 9.06 -4.02
N GLN A 168 -17.16 8.30 -3.13
CA GLN A 168 -18.60 8.44 -2.93
C GLN A 168 -18.97 9.83 -2.37
N LEU A 169 -18.18 10.32 -1.40
CA LEU A 169 -18.38 11.64 -0.82
C LEU A 169 -18.17 12.75 -1.88
N SER A 170 -17.14 12.63 -2.69
CA SER A 170 -16.84 13.56 -3.78
C SER A 170 -17.99 13.66 -4.77
N LYS A 171 -18.59 12.53 -5.15
CA LYS A 171 -19.73 12.51 -6.05
C LYS A 171 -20.98 13.20 -5.47
N ARG A 172 -21.10 13.30 -4.15
CA ARG A 172 -22.30 13.85 -3.46
C ARG A 172 -22.16 15.33 -3.10
N LEU A 173 -20.98 15.77 -2.67
CA LEU A 173 -20.78 17.11 -2.13
C LEU A 173 -20.44 18.13 -3.22
N PRO A 174 -21.33 19.11 -3.53
CA PRO A 174 -21.02 20.16 -4.52
C PRO A 174 -20.03 21.20 -3.99
N ILE A 175 -19.86 21.27 -2.67
CA ILE A 175 -18.95 22.18 -1.99
C ILE A 175 -17.83 21.38 -1.34
N ILE A 176 -16.59 21.71 -1.63
CA ILE A 176 -15.40 21.04 -1.12
C ILE A 176 -14.56 22.04 -0.33
N PRO A 177 -14.14 21.71 0.90
CA PRO A 177 -13.19 22.53 1.62
C PRO A 177 -11.84 22.53 0.90
N ASN A 178 -11.32 23.70 0.56
CA ASN A 178 -9.99 23.84 -0.03
C ASN A 178 -8.96 23.89 1.11
N ILE A 179 -8.44 22.73 1.47
CA ILE A 179 -7.40 22.54 2.48
C ILE A 179 -6.20 21.96 1.77
N ASN A 180 -5.14 22.76 1.65
CA ASN A 180 -3.90 22.29 1.06
C ASN A 180 -3.27 21.21 1.96
N ASN A 181 -3.16 20.00 1.44
CA ASN A 181 -2.51 18.91 2.13
C ASN A 181 -1.63 18.07 1.19
N GLN A 182 -0.60 17.46 1.74
CA GLN A 182 0.33 16.61 1.01
C GLN A 182 0.43 15.25 1.70
N ARG A 183 0.09 14.20 0.98
CA ARG A 183 0.26 12.83 1.43
C ARG A 183 0.97 12.01 0.38
N SER A 184 1.95 11.22 0.80
CA SER A 184 2.40 10.14 -0.07
C SER A 184 1.27 9.15 -0.26
N ALA A 185 1.05 8.76 -1.50
CA ALA A 185 0.10 7.75 -1.90
C ALA A 185 0.66 6.96 -3.07
N LEU A 186 0.08 5.80 -3.35
CA LEU A 186 0.53 4.93 -4.42
C LEU A 186 -0.68 4.34 -5.16
N TYR A 187 -0.79 4.65 -6.45
CA TYR A 187 -1.81 4.08 -7.30
C TYR A 187 -1.58 2.58 -7.49
N ILE A 188 -2.64 1.78 -7.46
CA ILE A 188 -2.54 0.31 -7.50
C ILE A 188 -1.78 -0.19 -8.73
N LYS A 189 -1.98 0.40 -9.92
CA LYS A 189 -1.25 0.00 -11.13
C LYS A 189 0.24 0.38 -11.04
N HIS A 190 0.58 1.47 -10.38
CA HIS A 190 1.97 1.85 -10.12
C HIS A 190 2.63 0.87 -9.15
N LEU A 191 1.91 0.46 -8.08
CA LEU A 191 2.40 -0.58 -7.17
C LEU A 191 2.69 -1.88 -7.92
N THR A 192 1.77 -2.34 -8.77
CA THR A 192 1.96 -3.61 -9.49
C THR A 192 3.13 -3.55 -10.48
N ALA A 193 3.31 -2.43 -11.16
CA ALA A 193 4.47 -2.20 -12.04
C ALA A 193 5.78 -2.14 -11.23
N PHE A 194 5.78 -1.52 -10.06
CA PHE A 194 6.95 -1.48 -9.16
C PHE A 194 7.32 -2.89 -8.67
N ILE A 195 6.35 -3.70 -8.27
CA ILE A 195 6.61 -5.08 -7.83
C ILE A 195 7.18 -5.92 -8.96
N ASP A 196 6.70 -5.76 -10.20
CA ASP A 196 7.26 -6.43 -11.37
C ASP A 196 8.74 -6.08 -11.57
N GLN A 197 9.12 -4.81 -11.40
CA GLN A 197 10.54 -4.40 -11.45
C GLN A 197 11.38 -5.07 -10.33
N LEU A 198 10.87 -5.15 -9.09
CA LEU A 198 11.57 -5.84 -8.01
C LEU A 198 11.81 -7.33 -8.32
N ILE A 199 10.84 -7.98 -8.98
CA ILE A 199 10.94 -9.38 -9.42
C ILE A 199 12.06 -9.52 -10.46
N LEU A 200 12.08 -8.64 -11.46
CA LEU A 200 13.06 -8.70 -12.54
C LEU A 200 14.49 -8.41 -12.07
N LEU A 201 14.64 -7.53 -11.09
CA LEU A 201 15.94 -7.14 -10.52
C LEU A 201 16.46 -8.07 -9.43
N GLU A 202 15.62 -8.96 -8.90
CA GLU A 202 15.96 -9.91 -7.83
C GLU A 202 16.65 -9.25 -6.63
N VAL A 203 16.15 -8.10 -6.22
CA VAL A 203 16.79 -7.25 -5.20
C VAL A 203 16.39 -7.62 -3.78
N THR A 204 17.28 -7.28 -2.85
CA THR A 204 17.06 -7.28 -1.40
C THR A 204 17.03 -5.85 -0.89
N GLY A 205 16.18 -5.55 0.07
CA GLY A 205 16.18 -4.22 0.70
C GLY A 205 14.80 -3.79 1.19
N VAL A 206 14.74 -2.54 1.66
CA VAL A 206 13.50 -1.89 2.11
C VAL A 206 13.16 -0.77 1.14
N TYR A 207 11.94 -0.78 0.64
CA TYR A 207 11.46 0.10 -0.43
C TYR A 207 10.25 0.91 0.01
N HIS A 208 10.18 2.18 -0.41
CA HIS A 208 9.12 3.15 -0.07
C HIS A 208 8.42 3.70 -1.31
N PRO A 209 7.80 2.84 -2.16
CA PRO A 209 7.24 3.31 -3.42
C PRO A 209 6.13 4.33 -3.20
N GLN A 210 6.12 5.40 -4.03
CA GLN A 210 5.07 6.41 -4.06
C GLN A 210 4.89 6.98 -5.46
N ASP A 211 3.75 7.61 -5.70
CA ASP A 211 3.52 8.39 -6.90
C ASP A 211 4.43 9.64 -6.91
N SER A 212 4.82 10.12 -8.08
CA SER A 212 5.63 11.34 -8.22
C SER A 212 4.90 12.64 -7.84
N PHE A 213 3.63 12.55 -7.53
CA PHE A 213 2.80 13.65 -7.05
C PHE A 213 2.21 13.32 -5.66
N TYR A 214 2.03 14.34 -4.84
CA TYR A 214 1.36 14.15 -3.56
C TYR A 214 -0.16 14.11 -3.74
N PHE A 215 -0.79 13.24 -2.97
CA PHE A 215 -2.24 13.17 -2.86
C PHE A 215 -2.76 14.35 -2.04
N ASP A 216 -3.33 15.33 -2.73
CA ASP A 216 -4.08 16.43 -2.12
C ASP A 216 -5.57 16.10 -2.16
N THR A 217 -6.19 15.99 -0.99
CA THR A 217 -7.57 15.52 -0.88
C THR A 217 -8.57 16.42 -1.58
N SER A 218 -8.42 17.74 -1.45
CA SER A 218 -9.31 18.71 -2.08
C SER A 218 -9.21 18.65 -3.60
N SER A 219 -8.00 18.56 -4.12
CA SER A 219 -7.72 18.43 -5.56
C SER A 219 -8.24 17.12 -6.13
N VAL A 220 -8.07 16.01 -5.42
CA VAL A 220 -8.62 14.70 -5.81
C VAL A 220 -10.14 14.72 -5.84
N MET A 221 -10.79 15.27 -4.81
CA MET A 221 -12.25 15.40 -4.80
C MET A 221 -12.76 16.28 -5.94
N TYR A 222 -12.08 17.39 -6.21
CA TYR A 222 -12.40 18.27 -7.34
C TYR A 222 -12.27 17.52 -8.67
N GLU A 223 -11.18 16.78 -8.87
CA GLU A 223 -10.93 16.04 -10.10
C GLU A 223 -11.96 14.94 -10.34
N ILE A 224 -12.33 14.16 -9.32
CA ILE A 224 -13.41 13.16 -9.38
C ILE A 224 -14.71 13.79 -9.87
N ARG A 225 -15.06 14.99 -9.36
CA ARG A 225 -16.27 15.70 -9.77
C ARG A 225 -16.17 16.24 -11.19
N ARG A 226 -14.99 16.75 -11.55
CA ARG A 226 -14.70 17.23 -12.91
C ARG A 226 -14.90 16.11 -13.94
N GLN A 227 -14.34 14.94 -13.68
CA GLN A 227 -14.50 13.76 -14.54
C GLN A 227 -15.97 13.25 -14.56
N SER A 228 -16.72 13.52 -13.51
CA SER A 228 -18.16 13.21 -13.45
C SER A 228 -19.04 14.33 -14.04
N HIS A 229 -18.48 15.35 -14.71
CA HIS A 229 -19.17 16.52 -15.26
C HIS A 229 -20.05 17.27 -14.23
N ARG A 230 -19.61 17.32 -12.98
CA ARG A 230 -20.35 17.95 -11.88
C ARG A 230 -19.76 19.32 -11.51
N LYS A 231 -20.62 20.33 -11.40
CA LYS A 231 -20.22 21.66 -10.89
C LYS A 231 -19.71 21.54 -9.46
N THR A 232 -18.64 22.29 -9.15
CA THR A 232 -17.97 22.21 -7.84
C THR A 232 -17.53 23.58 -7.39
N VAL A 233 -17.78 23.91 -6.14
CA VAL A 233 -17.29 25.11 -5.48
C VAL A 233 -16.24 24.72 -4.45
N LEU A 234 -15.05 25.33 -4.55
CA LEU A 234 -13.99 25.21 -3.55
C LEU A 234 -14.09 26.38 -2.57
N ILE A 235 -14.17 26.08 -1.28
CA ILE A 235 -14.19 27.10 -0.23
C ILE A 235 -12.87 27.06 0.53
N ASN A 236 -12.12 28.16 0.47
CA ASN A 236 -10.87 28.29 1.21
C ASN A 236 -11.12 28.24 2.71
N MET A 237 -10.44 27.33 3.39
CA MET A 237 -10.56 27.16 4.84
C MET A 237 -9.45 27.96 5.54
N PRO A 238 -9.81 28.87 6.46
CA PRO A 238 -8.82 29.62 7.23
C PRO A 238 -7.93 28.69 8.07
N SER A 239 -6.61 28.90 8.05
CA SER A 239 -5.63 28.05 8.77
C SER A 239 -5.86 28.03 10.29
N VAL A 240 -6.50 29.06 10.85
CA VAL A 240 -6.89 29.10 12.27
C VAL A 240 -7.79 27.93 12.67
N LEU A 241 -8.51 27.33 11.72
CA LEU A 241 -9.37 26.15 11.96
C LEU A 241 -8.59 24.85 12.05
N ASN A 242 -7.33 24.81 11.64
CA ASN A 242 -6.51 23.57 11.65
C ASN A 242 -6.44 22.95 13.04
N LYS A 243 -6.41 23.74 14.11
CA LYS A 243 -6.41 23.25 15.50
C LYS A 243 -7.69 22.45 15.84
N TYR A 244 -8.84 22.83 15.25
CA TYR A 244 -10.10 22.11 15.44
C TYR A 244 -10.16 20.86 14.57
N PHE A 245 -9.71 20.95 13.32
CA PHE A 245 -9.64 19.82 12.39
C PHE A 245 -8.72 18.72 12.93
N ASN A 246 -7.62 19.08 13.58
CA ASN A 246 -6.71 18.11 14.19
C ASN A 246 -7.31 17.34 15.39
N LYS A 247 -8.39 17.83 16.02
CA LYS A 247 -9.12 17.09 17.04
C LYS A 247 -10.01 15.99 16.46
N LEU A 248 -10.39 16.12 15.19
CA LEU A 248 -11.28 15.19 14.49
C LEU A 248 -10.45 14.15 13.71
N SER A 249 -10.48 12.90 14.15
CA SER A 249 -9.69 11.82 13.52
C SER A 249 -9.98 11.67 12.02
N VAL A 250 -11.23 11.90 11.59
CA VAL A 250 -11.62 11.85 10.17
C VAL A 250 -10.89 12.92 9.36
N PHE A 251 -10.81 14.15 9.88
CA PHE A 251 -10.10 15.24 9.21
C PHE A 251 -8.61 15.00 9.13
N ARG A 252 -7.97 14.49 10.19
CA ARG A 252 -6.54 14.10 10.14
C ARG A 252 -6.30 13.01 9.09
N LYS A 253 -7.18 12.02 9.00
CA LYS A 253 -7.07 10.94 8.01
C LYS A 253 -7.24 11.43 6.58
N LEU A 254 -8.08 12.43 6.34
CA LEU A 254 -8.35 12.98 5.01
C LEU A 254 -7.34 14.07 4.63
N PHE A 255 -7.08 15.03 5.52
CA PHE A 255 -6.34 16.26 5.21
C PHE A 255 -5.02 16.41 5.99
N GLY A 256 -4.61 15.42 6.76
CA GLY A 256 -3.32 15.46 7.45
C GLY A 256 -2.17 15.28 6.47
N ASN A 257 -1.08 16.04 6.66
CA ASN A 257 0.13 15.90 5.86
C ASN A 257 0.99 14.75 6.39
N LEU A 258 1.37 13.84 5.51
CA LEU A 258 2.36 12.81 5.81
C LEU A 258 3.00 12.34 4.50
N ILE A 259 4.27 12.62 4.34
CA ILE A 259 5.00 12.30 3.12
C ILE A 259 6.25 11.47 3.39
N TYR A 260 6.67 10.69 2.42
CA TYR A 260 8.02 10.20 2.31
C TYR A 260 8.91 11.33 1.80
N SER A 261 10.00 11.61 2.51
CA SER A 261 11.00 12.59 2.10
C SER A 261 11.79 12.09 0.89
N ASN A 262 12.18 13.02 0.03
CA ASN A 262 13.06 12.69 -1.10
C ASN A 262 14.41 12.10 -0.64
N THR A 263 14.85 12.37 0.58
CA THR A 263 16.08 11.79 1.14
C THR A 263 16.06 10.27 1.26
N LEU A 264 14.89 9.64 1.24
CA LEU A 264 14.76 8.18 1.18
C LEU A 264 15.23 7.61 -0.17
N TYR A 265 15.29 8.44 -1.23
CA TYR A 265 15.56 8.03 -2.61
C TYR A 265 16.94 8.41 -3.13
N ASP A 266 17.74 9.17 -2.35
CA ASP A 266 19.03 9.74 -2.79
C ASP A 266 20.14 8.69 -3.03
N ASN A 267 19.92 7.42 -2.65
CA ASN A 267 20.92 6.35 -2.73
C ASN A 267 20.57 5.23 -3.75
N ASN A 268 20.23 5.55 -4.99
CA ASN A 268 19.97 4.61 -6.11
C ASN A 268 18.51 4.13 -6.32
N ASN A 269 17.51 4.71 -5.69
CA ASN A 269 16.15 4.21 -5.78
C ASN A 269 15.19 5.10 -6.62
N ALA A 270 15.65 5.57 -7.78
CA ALA A 270 14.82 6.28 -8.75
C ALA A 270 13.56 5.48 -9.17
N LEU A 271 13.57 4.17 -8.95
CA LEU A 271 12.46 3.27 -9.23
C LEU A 271 11.26 3.45 -8.28
N GLU A 272 11.48 3.98 -7.07
CA GLU A 272 10.44 4.06 -6.04
C GLU A 272 9.48 5.25 -6.24
N VAL A 273 9.88 6.25 -7.01
CA VAL A 273 9.03 7.40 -7.36
C VAL A 273 8.48 7.19 -8.77
N ILE A 274 7.21 6.73 -8.83
CA ILE A 274 6.60 6.34 -10.10
C ILE A 274 6.04 7.57 -10.80
N PRO A 275 6.50 7.88 -12.03
CA PRO A 275 6.02 9.02 -12.79
C PRO A 275 4.52 8.94 -13.08
N GLY A 276 3.81 10.05 -12.91
CA GLY A 276 2.38 10.13 -13.19
C GLY A 276 1.82 11.54 -13.04
N ARG A 277 0.56 11.70 -13.43
CA ARG A 277 -0.22 12.92 -13.21
C ARG A 277 -1.54 12.54 -12.51
N MET A 278 -1.86 13.20 -11.41
CA MET A 278 -3.07 12.93 -10.63
C MET A 278 -4.34 12.91 -11.50
N SER A 279 -4.49 13.85 -12.42
CA SER A 279 -5.66 13.94 -13.30
C SER A 279 -5.83 12.71 -14.21
N LEU A 280 -4.72 12.15 -14.71
CA LEU A 280 -4.74 10.95 -15.54
C LEU A 280 -5.07 9.71 -14.72
N VAL A 281 -4.49 9.60 -13.53
CA VAL A 281 -4.77 8.50 -12.61
C VAL A 281 -6.23 8.51 -12.16
N ILE A 282 -6.78 9.68 -11.84
CA ILE A 282 -8.21 9.79 -11.48
C ILE A 282 -9.11 9.46 -12.67
N ALA A 283 -8.76 9.88 -13.88
CA ALA A 283 -9.52 9.52 -15.08
C ALA A 283 -9.54 7.99 -15.28
N ASP A 284 -8.40 7.33 -15.21
CA ASP A 284 -8.28 5.87 -15.33
C ASP A 284 -9.13 5.14 -14.26
N ILE A 285 -9.09 5.59 -13.01
CA ILE A 285 -9.94 5.05 -11.95
C ILE A 285 -11.44 5.22 -12.24
N MET A 286 -11.83 6.38 -12.76
CA MET A 286 -13.23 6.67 -13.07
C MET A 286 -13.74 5.81 -14.22
N ASP A 287 -12.94 5.59 -15.25
CA ASP A 287 -13.26 4.74 -16.40
C ASP A 287 -13.46 3.28 -15.96
N GLU A 288 -12.54 2.73 -15.17
CA GLU A 288 -12.67 1.35 -14.63
C GLU A 288 -13.92 1.18 -13.76
N THR A 289 -14.22 2.20 -12.94
CA THR A 289 -15.40 2.15 -12.05
C THR A 289 -16.70 2.14 -12.86
N THR A 290 -16.74 2.93 -13.95
CA THR A 290 -17.93 3.05 -14.80
C THR A 290 -18.17 1.81 -15.66
N THR A 291 -17.09 1.16 -16.11
CA THR A 291 -17.16 -0.04 -16.94
C THR A 291 -17.74 -1.24 -16.18
N LYS A 292 -17.35 -1.40 -14.91
CA LYS A 292 -17.88 -2.49 -14.05
C LYS A 292 -19.33 -2.30 -13.59
N ASP A 293 -19.79 -1.04 -13.44
CA ASP A 293 -21.19 -0.76 -13.07
C ASP A 293 -22.18 -1.04 -14.22
N LYS A 294 -21.65 -1.28 -15.44
CA LYS A 294 -22.44 -1.59 -16.65
C LYS A 294 -22.41 -3.08 -17.05
N ALA A 295 -21.56 -3.89 -16.45
CA ALA A 295 -21.42 -5.33 -16.68
C ALA A 295 -22.11 -6.14 -15.59
#